data_dc7e960adf2194aaac9706189580b68c
#
_entry.id   dc7e960adf2194aaac9706189580b68c
#
_cell.length_a   1.000
_cell.length_b   1.000
_cell.length_c   1.000
_cell.angle_alpha   90.00
_cell.angle_beta   90.00
_cell.angle_gamma   90.00
#
_symmetry.space_group_name_H-M   'P 1'
#
loop_
_entity.id
_entity.type
_entity.pdbx_description
1 polymer ?
#
loop_
_entity_poly.entity_id
_entity_poly.type
_entity_poly.pdbx_seq_one_letter_code
_entity_poly.pdbx_strand_id
1 'polypeptide(L)'
;MVLPLLMAGTGALQLVAKWAIDRPRPNLAAWGFPSGHVLSLVVFFGLMTYLLASSTLARPRRWLGYAGCAATVLAVAFSRLYLEAHWVTDVAGGFTLGLAYLLLAICLVETLARRRAAASPQGSEAQVHLADDEGRGADVDSVVVAV
;
A
#
# COMPACT_ATOMS: atom_id res chain seq x y z
N MET A 1 9.80 4.21 10.82
CA MET A 1 10.45 5.03 9.76
C MET A 1 9.83 4.86 8.35
N VAL A 2 8.86 3.98 8.16
CA VAL A 2 8.24 3.72 6.82
C VAL A 2 7.43 4.92 6.31
N LEU A 3 6.62 5.55 7.16
CA LEU A 3 5.73 6.65 6.74
C LEU A 3 6.47 7.87 6.17
N PRO A 4 7.52 8.42 6.81
CA PRO A 4 8.26 9.55 6.21
C PRO A 4 8.88 9.20 4.86
N LEU A 5 9.41 7.99 4.70
CA LEU A 5 9.99 7.52 3.44
C LEU A 5 8.93 7.39 2.35
N LEU A 6 7.76 6.86 2.69
CA LEU A 6 6.62 6.75 1.78
C LEU A 6 6.14 8.14 1.34
N MET A 7 6.04 9.09 2.27
CA MET A 7 5.63 10.47 1.94
C MET A 7 6.68 11.21 1.10
N ALA A 8 7.97 11.02 1.36
CA ALA A 8 9.03 11.55 0.51
C ALA A 8 8.94 11.01 -0.93
N GLY A 9 8.69 9.72 -1.08
CA GLY A 9 8.47 9.09 -2.39
C GLY A 9 7.26 9.65 -3.14
N THR A 10 6.16 9.99 -2.44
CA THR A 10 5.02 10.67 -3.10
C THR A 10 5.42 12.04 -3.64
N GLY A 11 6.25 12.78 -2.89
CA GLY A 11 6.76 14.08 -3.33
C GLY A 11 7.62 13.95 -4.59
N ALA A 12 8.52 12.97 -4.63
CA ALA A 12 9.37 12.71 -5.79
C ALA A 12 8.53 12.28 -7.02
N LEU A 13 7.59 11.35 -6.84
CA LEU A 13 6.68 10.90 -7.90
C LEU A 13 5.87 12.06 -8.48
N GLN A 14 5.30 12.90 -7.60
CA GLN A 14 4.55 14.08 -7.98
C GLN A 14 5.42 15.07 -8.78
N LEU A 15 6.65 15.32 -8.34
CA LEU A 15 7.57 16.25 -9.01
C LEU A 15 7.91 15.76 -10.42
N VAL A 16 8.26 14.49 -10.55
CA VAL A 16 8.55 13.86 -11.85
C VAL A 16 7.36 13.95 -12.80
N ALA A 17 6.15 13.61 -12.32
CA ALA A 17 4.95 13.66 -13.13
C ALA A 17 4.58 15.09 -13.55
N LYS A 18 4.77 16.08 -12.67
CA LYS A 18 4.54 17.49 -12.97
C LYS A 18 5.51 18.01 -14.04
N TRP A 19 6.77 17.63 -13.92
CA TRP A 19 7.79 18.01 -14.89
C TRP A 19 7.56 17.35 -16.27
N ALA A 20 7.15 16.08 -16.28
CA ALA A 20 6.95 15.32 -17.52
C ALA A 20 5.70 15.77 -18.30
N ILE A 21 4.64 16.22 -17.62
CA ILE A 21 3.36 16.54 -18.26
C ILE A 21 3.17 18.06 -18.44
N ASP A 22 3.74 18.87 -17.57
CA ASP A 22 3.71 20.36 -17.57
C ASP A 22 2.38 20.98 -18.00
N ARG A 23 1.29 20.48 -17.40
CA ARG A 23 -0.06 20.91 -17.77
C ARG A 23 -0.48 22.13 -16.94
N PRO A 24 -1.05 23.20 -17.55
CA PRO A 24 -1.57 24.34 -16.82
C PRO A 24 -2.85 23.96 -16.05
N ARG A 25 -3.06 24.63 -14.91
CA ARG A 25 -4.27 24.53 -14.09
C ARG A 25 -5.41 25.33 -14.71
N PRO A 26 -6.69 25.13 -14.25
CA PRO A 26 -7.82 25.99 -14.66
C PRO A 26 -7.54 27.48 -14.48
N ASN A 27 -6.87 27.86 -13.40
CA ASN A 27 -6.50 29.24 -13.06
C ASN A 27 -5.17 29.71 -13.73
N LEU A 28 -4.73 29.03 -14.77
CA LEU A 28 -3.51 29.29 -15.57
C LEU A 28 -2.18 29.14 -14.80
N ALA A 29 -2.19 28.72 -13.54
CA ALA A 29 -0.96 28.39 -12.82
C ALA A 29 -0.31 27.12 -13.40
N ALA A 30 1.02 27.06 -13.33
CA ALA A 30 1.78 25.90 -13.82
C ALA A 30 1.55 24.64 -12.96
N TRP A 31 1.91 23.48 -13.56
CA TRP A 31 2.01 22.21 -12.87
C TRP A 31 0.68 21.69 -12.28
N GLY A 32 -0.35 21.63 -13.13
CA GLY A 32 -1.65 21.12 -12.75
C GLY A 32 -1.66 19.62 -12.45
N PHE A 33 -1.12 18.80 -13.33
CA PHE A 33 -1.14 17.35 -13.23
C PHE A 33 0.10 16.77 -12.52
N PRO A 34 -0.07 15.75 -11.69
CA PRO A 34 -1.30 15.34 -11.00
C PRO A 34 -1.64 16.26 -9.82
N SER A 35 -2.83 16.11 -9.25
CA SER A 35 -3.18 16.78 -8.00
C SER A 35 -2.37 16.21 -6.85
N GLY A 36 -1.37 16.96 -6.38
CA GLY A 36 -0.48 16.51 -5.33
C GLY A 36 -1.15 16.31 -3.97
N HIS A 37 -2.15 17.13 -3.63
CA HIS A 37 -2.93 16.95 -2.42
C HIS A 37 -3.68 15.62 -2.45
N VAL A 38 -4.35 15.32 -3.58
CA VAL A 38 -5.09 14.06 -3.72
C VAL A 38 -4.13 12.87 -3.69
N LEU A 39 -3.02 12.91 -4.41
CA LEU A 39 -2.02 11.84 -4.43
C LEU A 39 -1.50 11.54 -3.03
N SER A 40 -1.04 12.56 -2.29
CA SER A 40 -0.49 12.37 -0.95
C SER A 40 -1.54 11.85 0.05
N LEU A 41 -2.78 12.34 -0.04
CA LEU A 41 -3.86 11.88 0.84
C LEU A 41 -4.31 10.45 0.52
N VAL A 42 -4.35 10.05 -0.74
CA VAL A 42 -4.64 8.66 -1.14
C VAL A 42 -3.58 7.72 -0.56
N VAL A 43 -2.31 8.08 -0.62
CA VAL A 43 -1.24 7.27 -0.04
C VAL A 43 -1.32 7.24 1.48
N PHE A 44 -1.51 8.38 2.13
CA PHE A 44 -1.58 8.48 3.59
C PHE A 44 -2.80 7.71 4.15
N PHE A 45 -4.01 8.05 3.68
CA PHE A 45 -5.23 7.41 4.17
C PHE A 45 -5.41 5.98 3.66
N GLY A 46 -4.84 5.66 2.50
CA GLY A 46 -4.77 4.28 2.03
C GLY A 46 -3.88 3.42 2.93
N LEU A 47 -2.72 3.93 3.39
CA LEU A 47 -1.92 3.26 4.39
C LEU A 47 -2.67 3.13 5.73
N MET A 48 -3.38 4.17 6.18
CA MET A 48 -4.22 4.08 7.38
C MET A 48 -5.29 3.00 7.25
N THR A 49 -5.93 2.89 6.10
CA THR A 49 -6.92 1.84 5.78
C THR A 49 -6.29 0.45 5.86
N TYR A 50 -5.10 0.27 5.31
CA TYR A 50 -4.34 -0.99 5.40
C TYR A 50 -4.00 -1.36 6.85
N LEU A 51 -3.52 -0.41 7.65
CA LEU A 51 -3.22 -0.63 9.07
C LEU A 51 -4.49 -0.92 9.90
N LEU A 52 -5.60 -0.26 9.60
CA LEU A 52 -6.90 -0.55 10.22
C LEU A 52 -7.39 -1.96 9.88
N ALA A 53 -7.16 -2.44 8.66
CA ALA A 53 -7.51 -3.81 8.24
C ALA A 53 -6.76 -4.86 9.07
N SER A 54 -5.49 -4.60 9.39
CA SER A 54 -4.64 -5.47 10.20
C SER A 54 -4.81 -5.28 11.72
N SER A 55 -5.66 -4.34 12.16
CA SER A 55 -5.84 -4.02 13.56
C SER A 55 -6.80 -4.99 14.26
N THR A 56 -6.67 -5.11 15.59
CA THR A 56 -7.58 -5.89 16.46
C THR A 56 -8.86 -5.14 16.82
N LEU A 57 -9.10 -3.97 16.23
CA LEU A 57 -10.29 -3.17 16.50
C LEU A 57 -11.57 -3.91 16.11
N ALA A 58 -12.66 -3.69 16.89
CA ALA A 58 -13.96 -4.21 16.55
C ALA A 58 -14.44 -3.76 15.18
N ARG A 59 -15.09 -4.64 14.44
CA ARG A 59 -15.56 -4.42 13.06
C ARG A 59 -16.24 -3.06 12.83
N PRO A 60 -17.20 -2.60 13.68
CA PRO A 60 -17.86 -1.31 13.46
C PRO A 60 -16.88 -0.12 13.53
N ARG A 61 -15.89 -0.17 14.45
CA ARG A 61 -14.87 0.90 14.56
C ARG A 61 -13.97 0.94 13.34
N ARG A 62 -13.62 -0.22 12.77
CA ARG A 62 -12.85 -0.28 11.51
C ARG A 62 -13.62 0.33 10.34
N TRP A 63 -14.92 0.01 10.21
CA TRP A 63 -15.76 0.60 9.18
C TRP A 63 -15.89 2.12 9.32
N LEU A 64 -16.03 2.62 10.55
CA LEU A 64 -16.04 4.06 10.81
C LEU A 64 -14.70 4.71 10.38
N GLY A 65 -13.58 4.05 10.67
CA GLY A 65 -12.26 4.50 10.23
C GLY A 65 -12.12 4.54 8.70
N TYR A 66 -12.60 3.50 7.99
CA TYR A 66 -12.60 3.48 6.51
C TYR A 66 -13.45 4.60 5.93
N ALA A 67 -14.65 4.79 6.48
CA ALA A 67 -15.55 5.87 6.05
C ALA A 67 -14.91 7.26 6.28
N GLY A 68 -14.27 7.47 7.43
CA GLY A 68 -13.55 8.71 7.72
C GLY A 68 -12.38 8.97 6.76
N CYS A 69 -11.55 7.96 6.48
CA CYS A 69 -10.47 8.06 5.50
C CYS A 69 -11.00 8.42 4.11
N ALA A 70 -12.02 7.69 3.63
CA ALA A 70 -12.63 7.94 2.33
C ALA A 70 -13.26 9.32 2.25
N ALA A 71 -14.03 9.71 3.26
CA ALA A 71 -14.68 11.03 3.32
C ALA A 71 -13.66 12.18 3.26
N THR A 72 -12.54 12.05 3.97
CA THR A 72 -11.49 13.08 3.95
C THR A 72 -10.86 13.23 2.57
N VAL A 73 -10.51 12.10 1.92
CA VAL A 73 -9.91 12.12 0.57
C VAL A 73 -10.90 12.73 -0.43
N LEU A 74 -12.18 12.33 -0.39
CA LEU A 74 -13.21 12.86 -1.28
C LEU A 74 -13.49 14.35 -1.03
N ALA A 75 -13.54 14.80 0.22
CA ALA A 75 -13.75 16.19 0.56
C ALA A 75 -12.62 17.08 0.02
N VAL A 76 -11.36 16.63 0.16
CA VAL A 76 -10.23 17.40 -0.39
C VAL A 76 -10.24 17.32 -1.92
N ALA A 77 -10.51 16.18 -2.53
CA ALA A 77 -10.63 16.06 -3.98
C ALA A 77 -11.68 17.05 -4.53
N PHE A 78 -12.87 17.08 -3.92
CA PHE A 78 -13.92 18.05 -4.26
C PHE A 78 -13.47 19.50 -4.07
N SER A 79 -12.82 19.81 -2.94
CA SER A 79 -12.27 21.15 -2.68
C SER A 79 -11.30 21.61 -3.78
N ARG A 80 -10.48 20.70 -4.35
CA ARG A 80 -9.57 21.06 -5.44
C ARG A 80 -10.28 21.42 -6.74
N LEU A 81 -11.41 20.77 -7.00
CA LEU A 81 -12.28 21.10 -8.14
C LEU A 81 -13.05 22.39 -7.90
N TYR A 82 -13.67 22.54 -6.74
CA TYR A 82 -14.45 23.73 -6.37
C TYR A 82 -13.62 25.02 -6.40
N LEU A 83 -12.36 24.95 -5.98
CA LEU A 83 -11.44 26.09 -5.98
C LEU A 83 -10.75 26.32 -7.34
N GLU A 84 -11.16 25.60 -8.39
CA GLU A 84 -10.56 25.67 -9.72
C GLU A 84 -9.02 25.47 -9.71
N ALA A 85 -8.53 24.80 -8.67
CA ALA A 85 -7.10 24.55 -8.51
C ALA A 85 -6.59 23.41 -9.40
N HIS A 86 -7.48 22.50 -9.82
CA HIS A 86 -7.17 21.36 -10.64
C HIS A 86 -8.32 20.95 -11.56
N TRP A 87 -8.00 20.37 -12.70
CA TRP A 87 -8.96 19.69 -13.57
C TRP A 87 -9.40 18.37 -12.96
N VAL A 88 -10.58 17.87 -13.35
CA VAL A 88 -11.07 16.53 -12.92
C VAL A 88 -10.04 15.44 -13.23
N THR A 89 -9.37 15.53 -14.38
CA THR A 89 -8.31 14.60 -14.78
C THR A 89 -7.07 14.67 -13.90
N ASP A 90 -6.73 15.83 -13.32
CA ASP A 90 -5.62 15.97 -12.39
C ASP A 90 -5.92 15.29 -11.05
N VAL A 91 -7.18 15.39 -10.63
CA VAL A 91 -7.68 14.70 -9.43
C VAL A 91 -7.69 13.18 -9.67
N ALA A 92 -8.23 12.72 -10.80
CA ALA A 92 -8.21 11.30 -11.18
C ALA A 92 -6.78 10.76 -11.29
N GLY A 93 -5.86 11.55 -11.89
CA GLY A 93 -4.44 11.22 -11.94
C GLY A 93 -3.79 11.10 -10.57
N GLY A 94 -4.16 11.98 -9.62
CA GLY A 94 -3.72 11.89 -8.23
C GLY A 94 -4.19 10.62 -7.53
N PHE A 95 -5.45 10.21 -7.76
CA PHE A 95 -6.00 8.95 -7.25
C PHE A 95 -5.27 7.73 -7.82
N THR A 96 -5.16 7.63 -9.13
CA THR A 96 -4.58 6.46 -9.79
C THR A 96 -3.10 6.30 -9.48
N LEU A 97 -2.32 7.37 -9.56
CA LEU A 97 -0.90 7.34 -9.24
C LEU A 97 -0.65 7.09 -7.75
N GLY A 98 -1.45 7.70 -6.88
CA GLY A 98 -1.36 7.49 -5.44
C GLY A 98 -1.68 6.04 -5.05
N LEU A 99 -2.73 5.47 -5.62
CA LEU A 99 -3.10 4.07 -5.38
C LEU A 99 -2.05 3.09 -5.92
N ALA A 100 -1.58 3.30 -7.15
CA ALA A 100 -0.55 2.45 -7.75
C ALA A 100 0.75 2.48 -6.92
N TYR A 101 1.18 3.66 -6.51
CA TYR A 101 2.36 3.82 -5.68
C TYR A 101 2.20 3.13 -4.30
N LEU A 102 1.05 3.29 -3.64
CA LEU A 102 0.77 2.64 -2.36
C LEU A 102 0.79 1.12 -2.48
N LEU A 103 0.11 0.57 -3.49
CA LEU A 103 0.07 -0.88 -3.71
C LEU A 103 1.47 -1.46 -3.97
N LEU A 104 2.27 -0.79 -4.81
CA LEU A 104 3.66 -1.17 -5.04
C LEU A 104 4.48 -1.14 -3.75
N ALA A 105 4.33 -0.10 -2.94
CA ALA A 105 5.06 0.03 -1.67
C ALA A 105 4.66 -1.07 -0.68
N ILE A 106 3.37 -1.38 -0.54
CA ILE A 106 2.88 -2.47 0.31
C ILE A 106 3.43 -3.81 -0.18
N CYS A 107 3.29 -4.13 -1.47
CA CYS A 107 3.81 -5.36 -2.07
C CYS A 107 5.31 -5.52 -1.84
N LEU A 108 6.08 -4.44 -2.00
CA LEU A 108 7.53 -4.47 -1.77
C LEU A 108 7.87 -4.74 -0.32
N VAL A 109 7.24 -4.02 0.62
CA VAL A 109 7.48 -4.20 2.06
C VAL A 109 7.12 -5.61 2.50
N GLU A 110 5.96 -6.14 2.08
CA GLU A 110 5.55 -7.51 2.42
C GLU A 110 6.49 -8.56 1.84
N THR A 111 6.90 -8.39 0.58
CA THR A 111 7.83 -9.31 -0.07
C THR A 111 9.18 -9.34 0.63
N LEU A 112 9.71 -8.15 0.99
CA LEU A 112 10.96 -8.06 1.73
C LEU A 112 10.84 -8.65 3.14
N ALA A 113 9.72 -8.45 3.81
CA ALA A 113 9.46 -9.03 5.13
C ALA A 113 9.41 -10.57 5.07
N ARG A 114 8.72 -11.13 4.08
CA ARG A 114 8.65 -12.59 3.85
C ARG A 114 10.03 -13.17 3.53
N ARG A 115 10.82 -12.51 2.68
CA ARG A 115 12.19 -12.95 2.36
C ARG A 115 13.10 -12.95 3.58
N ARG A 116 13.00 -11.93 4.44
CA ARG A 116 13.77 -11.85 5.69
C ARG A 116 13.38 -12.97 6.67
N ALA A 117 12.08 -13.25 6.80
CA ALA A 117 11.59 -14.34 7.65
C ALA A 117 12.09 -15.72 7.17
N ALA A 118 12.08 -15.96 5.85
CA ALA A 118 12.60 -17.19 5.27
C ALA A 118 14.12 -17.35 5.39
N ALA A 119 14.86 -16.25 5.47
CA ALA A 119 16.32 -16.25 5.62
C ALA A 119 16.77 -16.28 7.11
N SER A 120 15.85 -16.26 8.08
CA SER A 120 16.20 -16.36 9.50
C SER A 120 16.55 -17.81 9.87
N PRO A 121 17.53 -18.05 10.77
CA PRO A 121 17.92 -19.39 11.21
C PRO A 121 16.75 -20.24 11.74
N GLN A 122 15.82 -19.62 12.46
CA GLN A 122 14.61 -20.27 12.96
C GLN A 122 13.66 -20.76 11.87
N GLY A 123 13.60 -20.07 10.73
CA GLY A 123 12.81 -20.51 9.55
C GLY A 123 13.44 -21.74 8.89
N SER A 124 14.76 -21.84 8.88
CA SER A 124 15.50 -23.00 8.35
C SER A 124 15.34 -24.24 9.25
N GLU A 125 15.39 -24.07 10.55
CA GLU A 125 15.20 -25.15 11.53
C GLU A 125 13.77 -25.72 11.50
N ALA A 126 12.76 -24.87 11.35
CA ALA A 126 11.37 -25.29 11.23
C ALA A 126 11.12 -26.10 9.93
N GLN A 127 11.74 -25.70 8.83
CA GLN A 127 11.65 -26.45 7.57
C GLN A 127 12.36 -27.80 7.64
N VAL A 128 13.53 -27.88 8.27
CA VAL A 128 14.25 -29.14 8.48
C VAL A 128 13.43 -30.09 9.37
N HIS A 129 12.84 -29.59 10.45
CA HIS A 129 12.03 -30.41 11.35
C HIS A 129 10.76 -30.97 10.67
N LEU A 130 10.11 -30.20 9.79
CA LEU A 130 8.95 -30.66 9.01
C LEU A 130 9.37 -31.73 7.99
N ALA A 131 10.49 -31.55 7.32
CA ALA A 131 11.01 -32.53 6.35
C ALA A 131 11.42 -33.85 7.04
N ASP A 132 12.00 -33.79 8.25
CA ASP A 132 12.35 -34.97 9.03
C ASP A 132 11.11 -35.72 9.54
N ASP A 133 10.02 -35.01 9.86
CA ASP A 133 8.77 -35.60 10.34
C ASP A 133 8.00 -36.29 9.19
N GLU A 134 7.99 -35.69 7.99
CA GLU A 134 7.45 -36.33 6.78
C GLU A 134 8.24 -37.56 6.36
N GLY A 135 9.58 -37.55 6.46
CA GLY A 135 10.44 -38.69 6.19
C GLY A 135 10.21 -39.84 7.18
N ARG A 136 9.96 -39.53 8.42
CA ARG A 136 9.68 -40.54 9.47
C ARG A 136 8.32 -41.17 9.34
N GLY A 137 7.29 -40.38 8.92
CA GLY A 137 5.93 -40.89 8.65
C GLY A 137 5.92 -41.91 7.51
N ALA A 138 6.68 -41.67 6.46
CA ALA A 138 6.78 -42.57 5.29
C ALA A 138 7.47 -43.92 5.60
N ASP A 139 8.40 -43.94 6.56
CA ASP A 139 9.12 -45.14 6.96
C ASP A 139 8.26 -46.04 7.87
N VAL A 140 7.40 -45.49 8.68
CA VAL A 140 6.47 -46.26 9.54
C VAL A 140 5.40 -46.96 8.72
N ASP A 141 4.88 -46.34 7.67
CA ASP A 141 3.88 -46.93 6.78
C ASP A 141 4.46 -48.11 5.94
N SER A 142 5.74 -48.03 5.60
CA SER A 142 6.40 -49.13 4.87
C SER A 142 6.63 -50.36 5.72
N VAL A 143 6.77 -50.24 7.01
CA VAL A 143 6.94 -51.39 7.96
C VAL A 143 5.62 -52.09 8.27
N VAL A 144 4.50 -51.36 8.27
CA VAL A 144 3.16 -51.96 8.58
C VAL A 144 2.60 -52.76 7.41
N VAL A 145 3.05 -52.54 6.20
CA VAL A 145 2.61 -53.30 4.99
C VAL A 145 3.37 -54.64 4.80
N ALA A 146 4.45 -54.86 5.57
CA ALA A 146 5.31 -56.03 5.45
C ALA A 146 5.03 -57.16 6.49
N VAL A 147 3.94 -57.05 7.30
CA VAL A 147 3.44 -58.07 8.24
C VAL A 147 2.06 -58.53 7.80
#